data_17261aad86d2b5791c5d70eeaf05de35
#
_entry.id   17261aad86d2b5791c5d70eeaf05de35
#
_cell.length_a   1.000
_cell.length_b   1.000
_cell.length_c   1.000
_cell.angle_alpha   90.00
_cell.angle_beta   90.00
_cell.angle_gamma   90.00
#
_symmetry.space_group_name_H-M   'P 1'
#
loop_
_entity.id
_entity.type
_entity.pdbx_description
1 polymer ?
#
loop_
_entity_poly.entity_id
_entity_poly.type
_entity_poly.pdbx_seq_one_letter_code
_entity_poly.pdbx_strand_id
1 'polypeptide(L)'
;MTDAPRRHPKLAAGRWGELSLLEQLANVGSEVGRMRRWRDRDERLTTGAFERALELLDLTLADPRWRGRLREIARARELLCDAALGGGEYGTTVEDLDRYFLAFAVAARIGR
;
A
#
# COMPACT_ATOMS: atom_id res chain seq x y z
N MET A 1 -14.33 2.92 -23.03
CA MET A 1 -14.37 2.33 -21.69
C MET A 1 -14.01 3.37 -20.65
N THR A 2 -14.76 3.42 -19.61
CA THR A 2 -14.51 4.37 -18.54
C THR A 2 -13.84 3.65 -17.39
N ASP A 3 -12.63 4.07 -17.04
CA ASP A 3 -11.97 3.52 -15.88
C ASP A 3 -12.67 4.02 -14.62
N ALA A 4 -12.63 3.20 -13.58
CA ALA A 4 -13.11 3.64 -12.28
C ALA A 4 -12.30 4.86 -11.82
N PRO A 5 -12.94 5.87 -11.21
CA PRO A 5 -12.20 7.03 -10.72
C PRO A 5 -11.10 6.59 -9.74
N ARG A 6 -9.93 7.16 -9.90
CA ARG A 6 -8.84 6.90 -8.98
C ARG A 6 -9.10 7.58 -7.65
N ARG A 7 -8.80 6.89 -6.56
CA ARG A 7 -9.00 7.44 -5.22
C ARG A 7 -7.95 8.49 -4.85
N HIS A 8 -6.83 8.50 -5.59
CA HIS A 8 -5.74 9.46 -5.38
C HIS A 8 -5.41 10.17 -6.69
N PRO A 9 -6.36 10.97 -7.25
CA PRO A 9 -6.16 11.55 -8.57
C PRO A 9 -4.97 12.52 -8.65
N LYS A 10 -4.68 13.25 -7.58
CA LYS A 10 -3.54 14.16 -7.55
C LYS A 10 -2.22 13.38 -7.56
N LEU A 11 -2.15 12.27 -6.86
CA LEU A 11 -0.98 11.40 -6.84
C LEU A 11 -0.77 10.75 -8.20
N ALA A 12 -1.86 10.27 -8.81
CA ALA A 12 -1.80 9.65 -10.12
C ALA A 12 -1.36 10.63 -11.22
N ALA A 13 -1.63 11.92 -11.05
CA ALA A 13 -1.30 12.95 -12.03
C ALA A 13 0.14 13.46 -11.96
N GLY A 14 1.03 12.74 -11.25
CA GLY A 14 2.45 13.03 -11.24
C GLY A 14 3.07 13.28 -9.89
N ARG A 15 2.29 13.69 -8.91
CA ARG A 15 2.82 13.95 -7.58
C ARG A 15 3.42 12.70 -6.93
N TRP A 16 2.86 11.52 -7.23
CA TRP A 16 3.40 10.25 -6.75
C TRP A 16 4.84 10.05 -7.21
N GLY A 17 5.14 10.45 -8.44
CA GLY A 17 6.49 10.37 -9.02
C GLY A 17 7.50 11.29 -8.37
N GLU A 18 7.09 12.24 -7.53
CA GLU A 18 7.98 13.12 -6.80
C GLU A 18 8.38 12.54 -5.45
N LEU A 19 7.66 11.53 -4.95
CA LEU A 19 7.95 10.90 -3.68
C LEU A 19 9.06 9.87 -3.82
N SER A 20 9.88 9.72 -2.78
CA SER A 20 10.84 8.62 -2.72
C SER A 20 10.11 7.29 -2.55
N LEU A 21 10.81 6.18 -2.77
CA LEU A 21 10.23 4.86 -2.57
C LEU A 21 9.76 4.67 -1.12
N LEU A 22 10.58 5.12 -0.15
CA LEU A 22 10.21 5.02 1.26
C LEU A 22 8.94 5.81 1.56
N GLU A 23 8.79 7.00 0.97
CA GLU A 23 7.59 7.81 1.13
C GLU A 23 6.37 7.17 0.48
N GLN A 24 6.55 6.58 -0.71
CA GLN A 24 5.48 5.87 -1.38
C GLN A 24 4.99 4.69 -0.53
N LEU A 25 5.92 3.88 -0.02
CA LEU A 25 5.57 2.73 0.81
C LEU A 25 4.99 3.15 2.16
N ALA A 26 5.43 4.29 2.71
CA ALA A 26 4.85 4.84 3.94
C ALA A 26 3.39 5.23 3.73
N ASN A 27 3.05 5.77 2.55
CA ASN A 27 1.66 6.10 2.21
C ASN A 27 0.80 4.84 2.10
N VAL A 28 1.35 3.77 1.51
CA VAL A 28 0.66 2.48 1.49
C VAL A 28 0.40 2.02 2.93
N GLY A 29 1.40 2.15 3.79
CA GLY A 29 1.30 1.77 5.20
C GLY A 29 0.20 2.50 5.95
N SER A 30 -0.06 3.77 5.60
CA SER A 30 -1.15 4.53 6.21
C SER A 30 -2.50 3.88 5.92
N GLU A 31 -2.69 3.36 4.70
CA GLU A 31 -3.94 2.66 4.37
C GLU A 31 -4.02 1.31 5.05
N VAL A 32 -2.90 0.61 5.18
CA VAL A 32 -2.85 -0.66 5.93
C VAL A 32 -3.23 -0.43 7.39
N GLY A 33 -2.75 0.67 7.98
CA GLY A 33 -3.13 1.06 9.34
C GLY A 33 -4.63 1.29 9.49
N ARG A 34 -5.26 1.88 8.46
CA ARG A 34 -6.71 2.05 8.43
C ARG A 34 -7.42 0.72 8.32
N MET A 35 -6.93 -0.21 7.49
CA MET A 35 -7.47 -1.57 7.41
C MET A 35 -7.48 -2.23 8.79
N ARG A 36 -6.35 -2.13 9.49
CA ARG A 36 -6.21 -2.70 10.83
C ARG A 36 -7.20 -2.10 11.81
N ARG A 37 -7.37 -0.77 11.76
CA ARG A 37 -8.27 -0.04 12.64
C ARG A 37 -9.73 -0.45 12.46
N TRP A 38 -10.17 -0.60 11.21
CA TRP A 38 -11.57 -0.83 10.90
C TRP A 38 -11.95 -2.29 10.72
N ARG A 39 -10.98 -3.19 10.65
CA ARG A 39 -11.24 -4.62 10.56
C ARG A 39 -12.14 -5.05 11.72
N ASP A 40 -13.17 -5.83 11.39
CA ASP A 40 -14.18 -6.33 12.34
C ASP A 40 -15.05 -5.23 12.97
N ARG A 41 -14.92 -4.00 12.53
CA ARG A 41 -15.74 -2.87 13.01
C ARG A 41 -16.58 -2.28 11.89
N ASP A 42 -15.99 -2.10 10.72
CA ASP A 42 -16.66 -1.50 9.56
C ASP A 42 -16.06 -2.08 8.29
N GLU A 43 -16.77 -3.02 7.69
CA GLU A 43 -16.34 -3.70 6.49
C GLU A 43 -16.12 -2.75 5.33
N ARG A 44 -16.96 -1.76 5.20
CA ARG A 44 -16.91 -0.79 4.12
C ARG A 44 -15.65 0.07 4.19
N LEU A 45 -15.30 0.53 5.39
CA LEU A 45 -14.08 1.31 5.60
C LEU A 45 -12.84 0.44 5.43
N THR A 46 -12.89 -0.80 5.88
CA THR A 46 -11.80 -1.76 5.71
C THR A 46 -11.53 -2.02 4.22
N THR A 47 -12.58 -2.33 3.47
CA THR A 47 -12.48 -2.57 2.03
C THR A 47 -11.95 -1.34 1.30
N GLY A 48 -12.43 -0.16 1.65
CA GLY A 48 -11.97 1.08 1.05
C GLY A 48 -10.47 1.32 1.27
N ALA A 49 -9.99 1.04 2.48
CA ALA A 49 -8.57 1.19 2.80
C ALA A 49 -7.73 0.17 2.01
N PHE A 50 -8.21 -1.06 1.88
CA PHE A 50 -7.54 -2.09 1.08
C PHE A 50 -7.43 -1.66 -0.39
N GLU A 51 -8.53 -1.18 -0.97
CA GLU A 51 -8.54 -0.73 -2.36
C GLU A 51 -7.56 0.43 -2.60
N ARG A 52 -7.51 1.38 -1.67
CA ARG A 52 -6.55 2.49 -1.77
C ARG A 52 -5.11 2.02 -1.65
N ALA A 53 -4.84 1.07 -0.75
CA ALA A 53 -3.50 0.49 -0.62
C ALA A 53 -3.07 -0.19 -1.92
N LEU A 54 -3.96 -0.97 -2.55
CA LEU A 54 -3.69 -1.60 -3.85
C LEU A 54 -3.40 -0.57 -4.92
N GLU A 55 -4.20 0.48 -5.00
CA GLU A 55 -4.00 1.53 -5.99
C GLU A 55 -2.62 2.18 -5.84
N LEU A 56 -2.22 2.48 -4.61
CA LEU A 56 -0.91 3.08 -4.34
C LEU A 56 0.23 2.13 -4.71
N LEU A 57 0.11 0.84 -4.39
CA LEU A 57 1.12 -0.14 -4.77
C LEU A 57 1.21 -0.29 -6.29
N ASP A 58 0.08 -0.23 -6.99
CA ASP A 58 0.08 -0.29 -8.45
C ASP A 58 0.76 0.95 -9.05
N LEU A 59 0.57 2.12 -8.46
CA LEU A 59 1.28 3.32 -8.88
C LEU A 59 2.80 3.20 -8.63
N THR A 60 3.19 2.57 -7.53
CA THR A 60 4.59 2.33 -7.21
C THR A 60 5.20 1.33 -8.20
N LEU A 61 4.48 0.25 -8.52
CA LEU A 61 4.94 -0.73 -9.51
C LEU A 61 5.12 -0.11 -10.90
N ALA A 62 4.29 0.88 -11.24
CA ALA A 62 4.36 1.55 -12.53
C ALA A 62 5.44 2.65 -12.59
N ASP A 63 6.05 2.99 -11.47
CA ASP A 63 7.06 4.05 -11.40
C ASP A 63 8.36 3.55 -12.02
N PRO A 64 8.82 4.16 -13.13
CA PRO A 64 10.02 3.68 -13.83
C PRO A 64 11.30 3.77 -13.01
N ARG A 65 11.33 4.57 -11.96
CA ARG A 65 12.50 4.68 -11.09
C ARG A 65 12.78 3.37 -10.33
N TRP A 66 11.75 2.52 -10.14
CA TRP A 66 11.86 1.32 -9.31
C TRP A 66 11.98 0.02 -10.10
N ARG A 67 12.43 0.09 -11.35
CA ARG A 67 12.57 -1.10 -12.22
C ARG A 67 13.40 -2.22 -11.57
N GLY A 68 14.44 -1.85 -10.83
CA GLY A 68 15.29 -2.82 -10.13
C GLY A 68 14.70 -3.34 -8.83
N ARG A 69 13.55 -2.82 -8.42
CA ARG A 69 12.90 -3.15 -7.14
C ARG A 69 11.53 -3.78 -7.30
N LEU A 70 11.15 -4.13 -8.54
CA LEU A 70 9.79 -4.63 -8.81
C LEU A 70 9.44 -5.89 -8.05
N ARG A 71 10.41 -6.79 -7.86
CA ARG A 71 10.17 -8.03 -7.12
C ARG A 71 9.75 -7.75 -5.68
N GLU A 72 10.42 -6.83 -5.01
CA GLU A 72 10.09 -6.46 -3.63
C GLU A 72 8.73 -5.80 -3.54
N ILE A 73 8.43 -4.91 -4.47
CA ILE A 73 7.16 -4.17 -4.48
C ILE A 73 6.01 -5.13 -4.78
N ALA A 74 6.19 -6.01 -5.76
CA ALA A 74 5.19 -7.03 -6.09
C ALA A 74 4.95 -7.97 -4.92
N ARG A 75 6.01 -8.32 -4.18
CA ARG A 75 5.88 -9.15 -2.97
C ARG A 75 5.03 -8.45 -1.91
N ALA A 76 5.25 -7.16 -1.70
CA ALA A 76 4.44 -6.39 -0.75
C ALA A 76 2.96 -6.41 -1.15
N ARG A 77 2.68 -6.31 -2.45
CA ARG A 77 1.32 -6.40 -2.97
C ARG A 77 0.68 -7.76 -2.71
N GLU A 78 1.43 -8.84 -2.93
CA GLU A 78 0.97 -10.20 -2.65
C GLU A 78 0.62 -10.39 -1.18
N LEU A 79 1.48 -9.88 -0.29
CA LEU A 79 1.26 -9.97 1.15
C LEU A 79 0.03 -9.16 1.58
N LEU A 80 -0.19 -8.01 0.97
CA LEU A 80 -1.39 -7.20 1.22
C LEU A 80 -2.65 -7.97 0.83
N CYS A 81 -2.67 -8.56 -0.36
CA CYS A 81 -3.82 -9.33 -0.82
C CYS A 81 -4.05 -10.55 0.07
N ASP A 82 -2.99 -11.24 0.46
CA ASP A 82 -3.10 -12.39 1.34
C ASP A 82 -3.72 -12.01 2.69
N ALA A 83 -3.22 -10.95 3.31
CA ALA A 83 -3.75 -10.47 4.59
C ALA A 83 -5.22 -10.09 4.49
N ALA A 84 -5.60 -9.43 3.40
CA ALA A 84 -6.98 -9.01 3.18
C ALA A 84 -7.93 -10.20 2.98
N LEU A 85 -7.42 -11.31 2.45
CA LEU A 85 -8.19 -12.52 2.17
C LEU A 85 -8.07 -13.57 3.29
N GLY A 86 -7.50 -13.21 4.42
CA GLY A 86 -7.45 -14.10 5.59
C GLY A 86 -6.15 -14.86 5.80
N GLY A 87 -5.11 -14.61 4.99
CA GLY A 87 -3.79 -15.18 5.20
C GLY A 87 -3.64 -16.62 4.73
N GLY A 88 -4.45 -17.07 3.79
CA GLY A 88 -4.50 -18.46 3.36
C GLY A 88 -3.24 -18.96 2.64
N GLU A 89 -2.48 -18.08 1.97
CA GLU A 89 -1.30 -18.49 1.21
C GLU A 89 0.00 -18.36 2.00
N TYR A 90 0.20 -17.24 2.66
CA TYR A 90 1.46 -16.94 3.34
C TYR A 90 1.32 -16.82 4.85
N GLY A 91 0.10 -16.92 5.37
CA GLY A 91 -0.15 -16.75 6.79
C GLY A 91 -0.02 -15.29 7.26
N THR A 92 -0.07 -14.32 6.34
CA THR A 92 0.11 -12.91 6.66
C THR A 92 -1.11 -12.37 7.38
N THR A 93 -0.90 -11.73 8.52
CA THR A 93 -1.96 -11.00 9.23
C THR A 93 -1.90 -9.52 8.91
N VAL A 94 -3.00 -8.80 9.14
CA VAL A 94 -3.02 -7.35 8.95
C VAL A 94 -2.05 -6.69 9.95
N GLU A 95 -1.92 -7.24 11.15
CA GLU A 95 -0.97 -6.76 12.15
C GLU A 95 0.48 -6.88 11.68
N ASP A 96 0.84 -8.02 11.10
CA ASP A 96 2.18 -8.23 10.54
C ASP A 96 2.47 -7.25 9.42
N LEU A 97 1.49 -7.05 8.55
CA LEU A 97 1.60 -6.16 7.41
C LEU A 97 1.76 -4.71 7.87
N ASP A 98 1.00 -4.29 8.89
CA ASP A 98 1.09 -2.95 9.44
C ASP A 98 2.50 -2.69 10.01
N ARG A 99 3.07 -3.65 10.73
CA ARG A 99 4.45 -3.53 11.23
C ARG A 99 5.46 -3.46 10.09
N TYR A 100 5.25 -4.24 9.04
CA TYR A 100 6.12 -4.24 7.87
C TYR A 100 6.18 -2.86 7.23
N PHE A 101 5.03 -2.25 6.99
CA PHE A 101 4.97 -0.93 6.38
C PHE A 101 5.39 0.21 7.32
N LEU A 102 5.21 0.03 8.63
CA LEU A 102 5.64 1.04 9.61
C LEU A 102 7.15 1.28 9.54
N ALA A 103 7.94 0.24 9.26
CA ALA A 103 9.37 0.38 9.12
C ALA A 103 9.75 1.37 8.01
N PHE A 104 8.98 1.41 6.92
CA PHE A 104 9.23 2.36 5.83
C PHE A 104 8.91 3.79 6.26
N ALA A 105 7.84 3.98 7.03
CA ALA A 105 7.47 5.30 7.54
C ALA A 105 8.55 5.85 8.48
N VAL A 106 9.10 5.01 9.34
CA VAL A 106 10.20 5.39 10.25
C VAL A 106 11.43 5.75 9.42
N ALA A 107 11.80 4.91 8.45
CA ALA A 107 12.97 5.16 7.60
C ALA A 107 12.82 6.45 6.79
N ALA A 108 11.63 6.74 6.30
CA ALA A 108 11.37 7.97 5.55
C ALA A 108 11.56 9.22 6.42
N ARG A 109 11.16 9.15 7.69
CA ARG A 109 11.34 10.28 8.62
C ARG A 109 12.80 10.48 9.02
N ILE A 110 13.54 9.40 9.21
CA ILE A 110 14.97 9.46 9.55
C ILE A 110 15.78 10.06 8.40
N GLY A 111 15.42 9.75 7.17
CA GLY A 111 16.12 10.22 5.99
C GLY A 111 15.91 11.68 5.61
N ARG A 112 15.15 12.43 6.40
CA ARG A 112 14.87 13.86 6.14
C ARG A 112 15.87 14.78 6.79
#